data_706b5224ec9abea0037a25f0e577f3c6
#
_entry.id   706b5224ec9abea0037a25f0e577f3c6
#
_cell.length_a   1.000
_cell.length_b   1.000
_cell.length_c   1.000
_cell.angle_alpha   90.00
_cell.angle_beta   90.00
_cell.angle_gamma   90.00
#
_symmetry.space_group_name_H-M   'P 1'
#
loop_
_entity.id
_entity.type
_entity.pdbx_description
1 polymer ?
#
loop_
_entity_poly.entity_id
_entity_poly.type
_entity_poly.pdbx_seq_one_letter_code
_entity_poly.pdbx_strand_id
1 'polypeptide(L)'
;GVTGTGPVYLVANHGADAMLPLRYALGEDNSDVKVEAATASFHAMARDFPPGTWIVTGADREVLGEIATRLGIAILATVDRPPVATRPVARPRLALLHSWLSTQTEGWWRQRLDLLGVPYDYISTQDVAATPDLAAKYDVILFPPVGVTEPQRIVTGLPLYGDPLPWLATPETPNLGRIDATEDQRPGLGFAGLEHLRRFVEAGGVLVAVEDTARLLIANGLTPGVRVTEADDLKVSGSILDARF
;
A
#
# COMPACT_ATOMS: atom_id res chain seq x y z
N GLY A 1 -6.66 -23.97 -2.25
CA GLY A 1 -6.12 -25.08 -1.47
C GLY A 1 -4.74 -25.52 -1.94
N VAL A 2 -4.09 -26.45 -1.18
CA VAL A 2 -2.74 -26.95 -1.47
C VAL A 2 -2.85 -28.31 -2.20
N THR A 3 -2.21 -28.43 -3.37
CA THR A 3 -2.12 -29.68 -4.16
C THR A 3 -0.66 -30.13 -4.29
N GLY A 4 -0.42 -31.40 -4.63
CA GLY A 4 0.93 -31.95 -4.70
C GLY A 4 1.52 -32.32 -3.35
N THR A 5 2.80 -32.72 -3.32
CA THR A 5 3.52 -33.15 -2.11
C THR A 5 4.92 -32.57 -2.08
N GLY A 6 5.49 -32.35 -0.87
CA GLY A 6 6.83 -31.86 -0.67
C GLY A 6 6.87 -30.58 0.18
N PRO A 7 8.08 -30.12 0.55
CA PRO A 7 8.30 -28.99 1.46
C PRO A 7 8.43 -27.63 0.77
N VAL A 8 8.37 -27.60 -0.56
CA VAL A 8 8.48 -26.37 -1.35
C VAL A 8 7.11 -26.04 -1.94
N TYR A 9 6.64 -24.82 -1.71
CA TYR A 9 5.31 -24.40 -2.14
C TYR A 9 5.42 -23.28 -3.18
N LEU A 10 4.74 -23.46 -4.30
CA LEU A 10 4.71 -22.52 -5.42
C LEU A 10 3.36 -21.81 -5.43
N VAL A 11 3.40 -20.48 -5.39
CA VAL A 11 2.21 -19.62 -5.46
C VAL A 11 2.36 -18.69 -6.65
N ALA A 12 1.59 -18.93 -7.70
CA ALA A 12 1.58 -18.02 -8.85
C ALA A 12 1.13 -16.61 -8.41
N ASN A 13 1.61 -15.59 -9.11
CA ASN A 13 1.20 -14.21 -8.82
C ASN A 13 -0.26 -14.00 -9.24
N HIS A 14 -1.14 -13.85 -8.27
CA HIS A 14 -2.58 -13.63 -8.44
C HIS A 14 -3.00 -12.16 -8.26
N GLY A 15 -2.05 -11.25 -8.15
CA GLY A 15 -2.31 -9.84 -7.89
C GLY A 15 -2.20 -9.47 -6.40
N ALA A 16 -2.21 -8.17 -6.13
CA ALA A 16 -1.92 -7.62 -4.80
C ALA A 16 -2.97 -8.01 -3.74
N ASP A 17 -4.23 -8.17 -4.15
CA ASP A 17 -5.34 -8.55 -3.27
C ASP A 17 -5.27 -10.00 -2.74
N ALA A 18 -4.40 -10.82 -3.30
CA ALA A 18 -4.11 -12.15 -2.80
C ALA A 18 -2.69 -12.25 -2.22
N MET A 19 -1.70 -11.68 -2.90
CA MET A 19 -0.29 -11.83 -2.54
C MET A 19 0.07 -11.03 -1.27
N LEU A 20 -0.43 -9.81 -1.12
CA LEU A 20 -0.16 -8.99 0.05
C LEU A 20 -0.75 -9.61 1.33
N PRO A 21 -2.04 -9.98 1.40
CA PRO A 21 -2.58 -10.70 2.56
C PRO A 21 -1.86 -12.02 2.85
N LEU A 22 -1.47 -12.76 1.82
CA LEU A 22 -0.68 -13.99 2.00
C LEU A 22 0.64 -13.71 2.71
N ARG A 23 1.35 -12.62 2.31
CA ARG A 23 2.64 -12.27 2.93
C ARG A 23 2.50 -11.98 4.42
N TYR A 24 1.43 -11.28 4.81
CA TYR A 24 1.16 -11.01 6.22
C TYR A 24 0.68 -12.25 6.99
N ALA A 25 -0.15 -13.09 6.37
CA ALA A 25 -0.65 -14.31 6.98
C ALA A 25 0.46 -15.34 7.26
N LEU A 26 1.55 -15.35 6.50
CA LEU A 26 2.71 -16.19 6.73
C LEU A 26 3.55 -15.76 7.97
N GLY A 27 3.25 -14.58 8.53
CA GLY A 27 3.85 -14.10 9.78
C GLY A 27 5.32 -13.71 9.69
N GLU A 28 5.80 -13.04 10.73
CA GLU A 28 7.22 -12.79 10.97
C GLU A 28 7.79 -13.71 12.07
N ASP A 29 6.92 -14.18 12.97
CA ASP A 29 7.31 -14.96 14.13
C ASP A 29 7.80 -16.36 13.79
N ASN A 30 7.63 -16.79 12.54
CA ASN A 30 8.12 -18.06 12.05
C ASN A 30 9.42 -17.84 11.27
N SER A 31 10.53 -17.80 11.98
CA SER A 31 11.90 -17.60 11.42
C SER A 31 12.27 -18.64 10.36
N ASP A 32 11.54 -19.74 10.29
CA ASP A 32 11.77 -20.84 9.36
C ASP A 32 11.07 -20.63 8.02
N VAL A 33 10.05 -19.77 7.96
CA VAL A 33 9.31 -19.49 6.72
C VAL A 33 10.07 -18.51 5.85
N LYS A 34 10.55 -18.98 4.71
CA LYS A 34 11.19 -18.16 3.68
C LYS A 34 10.26 -17.97 2.49
N VAL A 35 10.11 -16.73 2.07
CA VAL A 35 9.31 -16.35 0.90
C VAL A 35 10.22 -15.64 -0.10
N GLU A 36 10.30 -16.18 -1.30
CA GLU A 36 11.12 -15.64 -2.38
C GLU A 36 10.28 -15.55 -3.65
N ALA A 37 10.50 -14.51 -4.45
CA ALA A 37 9.84 -14.35 -5.74
C ALA A 37 10.79 -14.74 -6.88
N ALA A 38 10.33 -15.54 -7.80
CA ALA A 38 11.04 -15.87 -9.02
C ALA A 38 11.25 -14.63 -9.88
N THR A 39 12.48 -14.43 -10.40
CA THR A 39 12.81 -13.27 -11.25
C THR A 39 12.57 -13.56 -12.75
N ALA A 40 12.35 -14.81 -13.11
CA ALA A 40 12.04 -15.25 -14.47
C ALA A 40 10.92 -16.30 -14.46
N SER A 41 10.33 -16.56 -15.61
CA SER A 41 9.42 -17.70 -15.77
C SER A 41 10.18 -19.02 -15.64
N PHE A 42 9.48 -20.05 -15.17
CA PHE A 42 10.03 -21.40 -15.05
C PHE A 42 8.94 -22.44 -15.24
N HIS A 43 9.35 -23.66 -15.56
CA HIS A 43 8.47 -24.82 -15.68
C HIS A 43 8.65 -25.74 -14.48
N ALA A 44 7.56 -26.14 -13.83
CA ALA A 44 7.55 -27.12 -12.75
C ALA A 44 6.24 -27.87 -12.72
N MET A 45 6.27 -29.20 -12.40
CA MET A 45 5.08 -30.03 -12.25
C MET A 45 4.11 -29.96 -13.46
N ALA A 46 4.64 -29.96 -14.67
CA ALA A 46 3.90 -29.81 -15.92
C ALA A 46 3.07 -28.52 -16.05
N ARG A 47 3.54 -27.44 -15.43
CA ARG A 47 2.94 -26.09 -15.49
C ARG A 47 4.00 -25.03 -15.68
N ASP A 48 3.62 -23.96 -16.36
CA ASP A 48 4.43 -22.75 -16.48
C ASP A 48 4.07 -21.76 -15.39
N PHE A 49 5.09 -21.21 -14.76
CA PHE A 49 4.98 -20.20 -13.74
C PHE A 49 5.61 -18.88 -14.22
N PRO A 50 4.88 -17.76 -14.12
CA PRO A 50 5.40 -16.46 -14.53
C PRO A 50 6.43 -15.90 -13.54
N PRO A 51 7.20 -14.86 -13.94
CA PRO A 51 7.98 -14.07 -13.01
C PRO A 51 7.08 -13.53 -11.89
N GLY A 52 7.63 -13.35 -10.68
CA GLY A 52 6.86 -12.95 -9.51
C GLY A 52 6.13 -14.11 -8.82
N THR A 53 6.20 -15.34 -9.32
CA THR A 53 5.73 -16.53 -8.58
C THR A 53 6.51 -16.68 -7.29
N TRP A 54 5.82 -16.88 -6.18
CA TRP A 54 6.48 -17.09 -4.90
C TRP A 54 6.85 -18.55 -4.69
N ILE A 55 8.04 -18.72 -4.14
CA ILE A 55 8.58 -19.99 -3.66
C ILE A 55 8.67 -19.88 -2.14
N VAL A 56 7.80 -20.63 -1.45
CA VAL A 56 7.69 -20.61 0.01
C VAL A 56 8.27 -21.92 0.55
N THR A 57 9.13 -21.84 1.55
CA THR A 57 9.70 -22.97 2.27
C THR A 57 9.61 -22.77 3.76
N GLY A 58 9.63 -23.86 4.54
CA GLY A 58 9.53 -23.82 6.00
C GLY A 58 8.13 -23.59 6.55
N ALA A 59 7.13 -23.37 5.68
CA ALA A 59 5.75 -23.17 6.12
C ALA A 59 5.05 -24.52 6.36
N ASP A 60 4.17 -24.54 7.37
CA ASP A 60 3.30 -25.68 7.63
C ASP A 60 2.24 -25.83 6.54
N ARG A 61 2.03 -27.07 6.07
CA ARG A 61 1.09 -27.38 4.99
C ARG A 61 -0.37 -27.10 5.37
N GLU A 62 -0.75 -27.39 6.59
CA GLU A 62 -2.13 -27.21 7.07
C GLU A 62 -2.46 -25.73 7.17
N VAL A 63 -1.55 -24.93 7.74
CA VAL A 63 -1.63 -23.47 7.80
C VAL A 63 -1.73 -22.87 6.39
N LEU A 64 -0.89 -23.32 5.46
CA LEU A 64 -0.99 -22.87 4.06
C LEU A 64 -2.33 -23.26 3.40
N GLY A 65 -2.88 -24.41 3.75
CA GLY A 65 -4.19 -24.89 3.28
C GLY A 65 -5.33 -23.98 3.74
N GLU A 66 -5.32 -23.55 5.01
CA GLU A 66 -6.29 -22.62 5.58
C GLU A 66 -6.18 -21.25 4.93
N ILE A 67 -4.96 -20.70 4.81
CA ILE A 67 -4.72 -19.41 4.15
C ILE A 67 -5.18 -19.47 2.69
N ALA A 68 -4.80 -20.53 1.96
CA ALA A 68 -5.19 -20.69 0.56
C ALA A 68 -6.71 -20.76 0.36
N THR A 69 -7.41 -21.41 1.29
CA THR A 69 -8.88 -21.48 1.27
C THR A 69 -9.50 -20.11 1.54
N ARG A 70 -9.00 -19.40 2.56
CA ARG A 70 -9.47 -18.04 2.91
C ARG A 70 -9.26 -17.03 1.79
N LEU A 71 -8.10 -17.10 1.11
CA LEU A 71 -7.76 -16.17 0.03
C LEU A 71 -8.24 -16.62 -1.35
N GLY A 72 -8.82 -17.81 -1.48
CA GLY A 72 -9.29 -18.35 -2.75
C GLY A 72 -8.16 -18.69 -3.74
N ILE A 73 -6.92 -18.95 -3.26
CA ILE A 73 -5.76 -19.21 -4.10
C ILE A 73 -5.39 -20.70 -4.19
N ALA A 74 -4.67 -21.05 -5.25
CA ALA A 74 -4.09 -22.37 -5.43
C ALA A 74 -2.59 -22.34 -5.08
N ILE A 75 -2.14 -23.30 -4.29
CA ILE A 75 -0.74 -23.50 -3.93
C ILE A 75 -0.33 -24.89 -4.40
N LEU A 76 0.81 -25.00 -5.07
CA LEU A 76 1.36 -26.26 -5.54
C LEU A 76 2.55 -26.65 -4.66
N ALA A 77 2.47 -27.81 -3.98
CA ALA A 77 3.58 -28.39 -3.24
C ALA A 77 4.44 -29.26 -4.13
N THR A 78 5.76 -29.13 -4.04
CA THR A 78 6.74 -29.93 -4.80
C THR A 78 7.90 -30.37 -3.91
N VAL A 79 8.53 -31.48 -4.26
CA VAL A 79 9.71 -31.99 -3.56
C VAL A 79 10.93 -31.12 -3.87
N ASP A 80 11.13 -30.83 -5.15
CA ASP A 80 12.31 -30.13 -5.61
C ASP A 80 12.04 -28.61 -5.75
N ARG A 81 13.05 -27.83 -5.35
CA ARG A 81 13.04 -26.40 -5.61
C ARG A 81 13.27 -26.15 -7.10
N PRO A 82 12.42 -25.35 -7.77
CA PRO A 82 12.64 -25.00 -9.16
C PRO A 82 13.99 -24.31 -9.38
N PRO A 83 14.69 -24.62 -10.48
CA PRO A 83 16.00 -24.03 -10.81
C PRO A 83 15.83 -22.63 -11.44
N VAL A 84 15.31 -21.68 -10.64
CA VAL A 84 15.07 -20.31 -11.07
C VAL A 84 15.72 -19.34 -10.08
N ALA A 85 16.25 -18.24 -10.60
CA ALA A 85 16.77 -17.16 -9.77
C ALA A 85 15.62 -16.48 -9.00
N THR A 86 15.86 -16.14 -7.74
CA THR A 86 14.86 -15.57 -6.84
C THR A 86 15.37 -14.33 -6.12
N ARG A 87 14.46 -13.56 -5.60
CA ARG A 87 14.71 -12.46 -4.65
C ARG A 87 13.82 -12.65 -3.41
N PRO A 88 14.29 -12.28 -2.22
CA PRO A 88 13.45 -12.33 -1.03
C PRO A 88 12.24 -11.40 -1.17
N VAL A 89 11.11 -11.82 -0.57
CA VAL A 89 9.89 -11.02 -0.46
C VAL A 89 9.78 -10.53 0.96
N ALA A 90 10.06 -9.25 1.17
CA ALA A 90 9.89 -8.61 2.46
C ALA A 90 8.40 -8.45 2.81
N ARG A 91 8.12 -8.23 4.10
CA ARG A 91 6.81 -7.80 4.61
C ARG A 91 6.88 -6.28 4.77
N PRO A 92 6.22 -5.50 3.91
CA PRO A 92 6.39 -4.05 3.94
C PRO A 92 5.72 -3.44 5.18
N ARG A 93 6.36 -2.46 5.78
CA ARG A 93 5.75 -1.57 6.77
C ARG A 93 4.93 -0.54 6.02
N LEU A 94 3.62 -0.61 6.17
CA LEU A 94 2.66 0.12 5.35
C LEU A 94 2.05 1.28 6.15
N ALA A 95 2.03 2.47 5.57
CA ALA A 95 1.23 3.59 6.04
C ALA A 95 0.13 3.94 5.03
N LEU A 96 -1.04 4.33 5.54
CA LEU A 96 -2.12 4.92 4.79
C LEU A 96 -2.23 6.39 5.21
N LEU A 97 -1.87 7.28 4.29
CA LEU A 97 -1.83 8.73 4.51
C LEU A 97 -3.17 9.36 4.18
N HIS A 98 -3.72 10.12 5.10
CA HIS A 98 -4.93 10.89 4.91
C HIS A 98 -4.71 12.40 5.10
N SER A 99 -5.68 13.19 4.67
CA SER A 99 -5.74 14.63 4.87
C SER A 99 -7.00 15.00 5.65
N TRP A 100 -6.89 15.95 6.57
CA TRP A 100 -8.04 16.50 7.29
C TRP A 100 -9.00 17.32 6.41
N LEU A 101 -8.64 17.59 5.14
CA LEU A 101 -9.52 18.25 4.19
C LEU A 101 -10.71 17.40 3.79
N SER A 102 -10.51 16.08 3.73
CA SER A 102 -11.55 15.09 3.44
C SER A 102 -11.04 13.71 3.81
N THR A 103 -11.87 12.90 4.44
CA THR A 103 -11.56 11.53 4.87
C THR A 103 -12.51 10.50 4.24
N GLN A 104 -13.25 10.86 3.19
CA GLN A 104 -14.23 9.97 2.59
C GLN A 104 -13.58 8.92 1.69
N THR A 105 -12.69 9.34 0.80
CA THR A 105 -12.12 8.46 -0.23
C THR A 105 -11.15 7.44 0.36
N GLU A 106 -10.27 7.87 1.27
CA GLU A 106 -9.31 6.97 1.92
C GLU A 106 -10.00 5.94 2.83
N GLY A 107 -11.22 6.22 3.30
CA GLY A 107 -12.04 5.28 4.07
C GLY A 107 -12.32 3.98 3.32
N TRP A 108 -12.45 4.01 1.99
CA TRP A 108 -12.57 2.81 1.16
C TRP A 108 -11.28 2.00 1.12
N TRP A 109 -10.13 2.67 1.10
CA TRP A 109 -8.82 2.02 1.16
C TRP A 109 -8.61 1.34 2.51
N ARG A 110 -8.96 2.02 3.61
CA ARG A 110 -8.94 1.44 4.95
C ARG A 110 -9.80 0.19 5.01
N GLN A 111 -11.07 0.32 4.61
CA GLN A 111 -12.01 -0.81 4.61
C GLN A 111 -11.43 -1.99 3.83
N ARG A 112 -10.79 -1.74 2.67
CA ARG A 112 -10.20 -2.82 1.88
C ARG A 112 -9.02 -3.47 2.57
N LEU A 113 -8.12 -2.70 3.17
CA LEU A 113 -6.97 -3.22 3.91
C LEU A 113 -7.43 -4.03 5.13
N ASP A 114 -8.43 -3.53 5.87
CA ASP A 114 -9.02 -4.21 7.02
C ASP A 114 -9.65 -5.57 6.60
N LEU A 115 -10.42 -5.59 5.52
CA LEU A 115 -11.04 -6.82 4.98
C LEU A 115 -9.99 -7.85 4.52
N LEU A 116 -8.85 -7.39 4.02
CA LEU A 116 -7.75 -8.25 3.61
C LEU A 116 -6.87 -8.70 4.78
N GLY A 117 -7.05 -8.12 5.98
CA GLY A 117 -6.20 -8.37 7.14
C GLY A 117 -4.77 -7.86 6.93
N VAL A 118 -4.60 -6.77 6.19
CA VAL A 118 -3.31 -6.13 5.94
C VAL A 118 -3.12 -5.03 6.97
N PRO A 119 -2.16 -5.14 7.89
CA PRO A 119 -1.88 -4.10 8.87
C PRO A 119 -1.26 -2.87 8.21
N TYR A 120 -1.61 -1.70 8.70
CA TYR A 120 -1.09 -0.41 8.28
C TYR A 120 -1.15 0.58 9.43
N ASP A 121 -0.28 1.57 9.42
CA ASP A 121 -0.41 2.75 10.25
C ASP A 121 -1.26 3.79 9.52
N TYR A 122 -2.29 4.31 10.19
CA TYR A 122 -3.11 5.38 9.67
C TYR A 122 -2.52 6.71 10.12
N ILE A 123 -1.99 7.48 9.18
CA ILE A 123 -1.24 8.72 9.46
C ILE A 123 -1.82 9.89 8.70
N SER A 124 -1.81 11.05 9.33
CA SER A 124 -2.29 12.30 8.73
C SER A 124 -1.18 13.06 7.99
N THR A 125 -1.57 14.02 7.15
CA THR A 125 -0.63 15.00 6.57
C THR A 125 0.14 15.77 7.63
N GLN A 126 -0.42 15.95 8.83
CA GLN A 126 0.24 16.59 9.96
C GLN A 126 1.34 15.69 10.56
N ASP A 127 1.07 14.38 10.67
CA ASP A 127 2.08 13.41 11.12
C ASP A 127 3.27 13.35 10.16
N VAL A 128 3.02 13.38 8.86
CA VAL A 128 4.07 13.44 7.85
C VAL A 128 4.88 14.73 7.99
N ALA A 129 4.23 15.87 8.21
CA ALA A 129 4.92 17.13 8.44
C ALA A 129 5.78 17.11 9.72
N ALA A 130 5.36 16.37 10.74
CA ALA A 130 6.06 16.23 12.01
C ALA A 130 7.14 15.12 12.03
N THR A 131 7.21 14.26 11.00
CA THR A 131 8.10 13.08 10.96
C THR A 131 9.19 13.25 9.89
N PRO A 132 10.40 13.73 10.24
CA PRO A 132 11.47 13.97 9.27
C PRO A 132 12.02 12.71 8.60
N ASP A 133 12.00 11.57 9.30
CA ASP A 133 12.52 10.28 8.83
C ASP A 133 11.40 9.25 8.70
N LEU A 134 10.65 9.34 7.61
CA LEU A 134 9.59 8.39 7.28
C LEU A 134 10.14 7.00 6.92
N ALA A 135 11.35 6.93 6.34
CA ALA A 135 11.96 5.67 5.92
C ALA A 135 12.36 4.79 7.11
N ALA A 136 12.62 5.37 8.28
CA ALA A 136 12.83 4.60 9.51
C ALA A 136 11.57 3.82 9.94
N LYS A 137 10.38 4.30 9.57
CA LYS A 137 9.09 3.72 9.97
C LYS A 137 8.42 2.90 8.88
N TYR A 138 8.48 3.35 7.63
CA TYR A 138 7.67 2.83 6.53
C TYR A 138 8.52 2.42 5.33
N ASP A 139 8.05 1.40 4.62
CA ASP A 139 8.59 0.99 3.32
C ASP A 139 7.66 1.45 2.19
N VAL A 140 6.35 1.53 2.49
CA VAL A 140 5.31 1.94 1.54
C VAL A 140 4.36 2.93 2.20
N ILE A 141 4.11 4.05 1.54
CA ILE A 141 3.06 5.01 1.91
C ILE A 141 2.02 5.05 0.79
N LEU A 142 0.78 4.73 1.12
CA LEU A 142 -0.36 4.88 0.23
C LEU A 142 -0.98 6.25 0.49
N PHE A 143 -1.13 7.06 -0.55
CA PHE A 143 -1.78 8.36 -0.48
C PHE A 143 -2.97 8.40 -1.43
N PRO A 144 -4.15 7.93 -0.97
CA PRO A 144 -5.38 7.93 -1.73
C PRO A 144 -5.82 9.34 -2.14
N PRO A 145 -6.76 9.47 -3.10
CA PRO A 145 -7.34 10.75 -3.44
C PRO A 145 -7.97 11.43 -2.22
N VAL A 146 -7.73 12.71 -2.07
CA VAL A 146 -8.38 13.56 -1.06
C VAL A 146 -9.73 14.08 -1.57
N GLY A 147 -9.88 14.19 -2.89
CA GLY A 147 -11.10 14.69 -3.52
C GLY A 147 -11.16 16.21 -3.60
N VAL A 148 -10.01 16.88 -3.67
CA VAL A 148 -9.92 18.34 -3.80
C VAL A 148 -9.69 18.76 -5.25
N THR A 149 -10.36 19.83 -5.68
CA THR A 149 -10.21 20.37 -7.02
C THR A 149 -8.83 20.98 -7.24
N GLU A 150 -8.28 21.61 -6.19
CA GLU A 150 -6.96 22.23 -6.20
C GLU A 150 -6.00 21.44 -5.32
N PRO A 151 -5.16 20.56 -5.88
CA PRO A 151 -4.28 19.67 -5.10
C PRO A 151 -3.33 20.42 -4.17
N GLN A 152 -2.96 21.67 -4.49
CA GLN A 152 -2.11 22.49 -3.63
C GLN A 152 -2.73 22.78 -2.25
N ARG A 153 -4.05 22.66 -2.12
CA ARG A 153 -4.73 22.78 -0.80
C ARG A 153 -4.32 21.67 0.17
N ILE A 154 -3.88 20.52 -0.32
CA ILE A 154 -3.34 19.46 0.54
C ILE A 154 -2.08 19.96 1.27
N VAL A 155 -1.28 20.82 0.62
CA VAL A 155 -0.09 21.43 1.24
C VAL A 155 -0.48 22.57 2.16
N THR A 156 -1.32 23.49 1.68
CA THR A 156 -1.63 24.72 2.42
C THR A 156 -2.65 24.51 3.55
N GLY A 157 -3.50 23.48 3.42
CA GLY A 157 -4.59 23.24 4.36
C GLY A 157 -5.72 24.25 4.26
N LEU A 158 -6.47 24.40 5.34
CA LEU A 158 -7.50 25.42 5.50
C LEU A 158 -6.89 26.72 6.01
N PRO A 159 -7.57 27.88 5.81
CA PRO A 159 -7.12 29.16 6.37
C PRO A 159 -6.98 29.09 7.89
N LEU A 160 -5.86 29.60 8.42
CA LEU A 160 -5.51 29.57 9.85
C LEU A 160 -5.99 30.80 10.64
N TYR A 161 -7.10 31.43 10.26
CA TYR A 161 -7.71 32.53 11.02
C TYR A 161 -8.88 32.01 11.87
N GLY A 162 -9.11 32.67 13.02
CA GLY A 162 -10.08 32.26 14.03
C GLY A 162 -9.57 31.11 14.91
N ASP A 163 -10.47 30.51 15.67
CA ASP A 163 -10.15 29.42 16.59
C ASP A 163 -9.80 28.11 15.85
N PRO A 164 -8.98 27.24 16.47
CA PRO A 164 -8.72 25.90 15.96
C PRO A 164 -10.01 25.11 15.70
N LEU A 165 -9.96 24.20 14.72
CA LEU A 165 -11.05 23.31 14.38
C LEU A 165 -10.70 21.88 14.87
N PRO A 166 -11.05 21.52 16.11
CA PRO A 166 -10.68 20.22 16.66
C PRO A 166 -11.48 19.07 16.02
N TRP A 167 -10.86 17.91 15.91
CA TRP A 167 -11.49 16.63 15.59
C TRP A 167 -11.28 15.67 16.76
N LEU A 168 -12.03 15.90 17.84
CA LEU A 168 -11.91 15.21 19.11
C LEU A 168 -13.27 14.72 19.59
N ALA A 169 -13.26 13.67 20.42
CA ALA A 169 -14.47 13.24 21.11
C ALA A 169 -14.95 14.31 22.09
N THR A 170 -16.24 14.62 22.03
CA THR A 170 -16.94 15.43 23.03
C THR A 170 -18.17 14.67 23.54
N PRO A 171 -18.81 15.11 24.63
CA PRO A 171 -20.06 14.51 25.08
C PRO A 171 -21.15 14.49 23.98
N GLU A 172 -21.20 15.50 23.11
CA GLU A 172 -22.14 15.65 22.00
C GLU A 172 -21.73 14.82 20.78
N THR A 173 -20.42 14.60 20.58
CA THR A 173 -19.85 13.87 19.44
C THR A 173 -18.86 12.79 19.89
N PRO A 174 -19.32 11.75 20.62
CA PRO A 174 -18.43 10.78 21.27
C PRO A 174 -17.71 9.85 20.29
N ASN A 175 -18.08 9.89 19.02
CA ASN A 175 -17.47 9.05 17.97
C ASN A 175 -16.38 9.76 17.15
N LEU A 176 -16.22 11.07 17.30
CA LEU A 176 -15.11 11.80 16.67
C LEU A 176 -13.77 11.41 17.31
N GLY A 177 -12.70 11.48 16.55
CA GLY A 177 -11.35 11.20 17.06
C GLY A 177 -11.06 9.74 17.44
N ARG A 178 -11.93 8.79 17.11
CA ARG A 178 -11.74 7.36 17.47
C ARG A 178 -10.68 6.65 16.64
N ILE A 179 -10.46 7.09 15.42
CA ILE A 179 -9.55 6.46 14.47
C ILE A 179 -8.28 7.29 14.37
N ASP A 180 -8.44 8.58 14.20
CA ASP A 180 -7.40 9.59 14.30
C ASP A 180 -8.00 10.88 14.85
N ALA A 181 -7.19 11.70 15.51
CA ALA A 181 -7.64 12.88 16.23
C ALA A 181 -6.65 14.03 16.03
N THR A 182 -7.17 15.28 16.00
CA THR A 182 -6.34 16.47 15.96
C THR A 182 -7.00 17.60 16.73
N GLU A 183 -6.18 18.44 17.35
CA GLU A 183 -6.61 19.70 17.97
C GLU A 183 -6.99 20.76 16.92
N ASP A 184 -6.49 20.62 15.70
CA ASP A 184 -6.77 21.54 14.60
C ASP A 184 -6.66 20.86 13.24
N GLN A 185 -7.75 20.73 12.52
CA GLN A 185 -7.82 20.14 11.18
C GLN A 185 -7.21 21.04 10.09
N ARG A 186 -6.99 22.33 10.38
CA ARG A 186 -6.64 23.33 9.35
C ARG A 186 -5.24 23.19 8.76
N PRO A 187 -4.19 22.85 9.52
CA PRO A 187 -2.87 22.69 8.94
C PRO A 187 -2.85 21.54 7.93
N GLY A 188 -2.31 21.81 6.73
CA GLY A 188 -2.08 20.80 5.71
C GLY A 188 -0.72 20.11 5.85
N LEU A 189 -0.28 19.47 4.77
CA LEU A 189 1.01 18.79 4.68
C LEU A 189 2.20 19.75 4.89
N GLY A 190 2.05 21.02 4.48
CA GLY A 190 3.12 22.00 4.49
C GLY A 190 4.28 21.66 3.56
N PHE A 191 5.23 22.58 3.43
CA PHE A 191 6.46 22.33 2.66
C PHE A 191 7.39 21.35 3.37
N ALA A 192 7.35 21.29 4.71
CA ALA A 192 8.11 20.31 5.47
C ALA A 192 7.65 18.89 5.15
N GLY A 193 6.35 18.63 5.11
CA GLY A 193 5.80 17.32 4.76
C GLY A 193 6.11 16.92 3.31
N LEU A 194 6.06 17.87 2.36
CA LEU A 194 6.50 17.59 0.98
C LEU A 194 7.98 17.17 0.93
N GLU A 195 8.85 17.86 1.67
CA GLU A 195 10.27 17.55 1.75
C GLU A 195 10.51 16.18 2.41
N HIS A 196 9.71 15.83 3.44
CA HIS A 196 9.82 14.51 4.08
C HIS A 196 9.38 13.39 3.13
N LEU A 197 8.31 13.58 2.35
CA LEU A 197 7.90 12.63 1.31
C LEU A 197 8.97 12.49 0.21
N ARG A 198 9.59 13.61 -0.21
CA ARG A 198 10.68 13.57 -1.18
C ARG A 198 11.86 12.74 -0.67
N ARG A 199 12.31 13.01 0.56
CA ARG A 199 13.39 12.25 1.20
C ARG A 199 13.05 10.77 1.37
N PHE A 200 11.80 10.46 1.70
CA PHE A 200 11.32 9.08 1.80
C PHE A 200 11.51 8.32 0.48
N VAL A 201 11.10 8.92 -0.64
CA VAL A 201 11.26 8.31 -1.98
C VAL A 201 12.74 8.22 -2.36
N GLU A 202 13.55 9.26 -2.10
CA GLU A 202 15.00 9.26 -2.36
C GLU A 202 15.75 8.20 -1.53
N ALA A 203 15.25 7.88 -0.34
CA ALA A 203 15.79 6.81 0.50
C ALA A 203 15.34 5.39 0.06
N GLY A 204 14.55 5.28 -1.03
CA GLY A 204 14.06 4.01 -1.58
C GLY A 204 12.67 3.60 -1.11
N GLY A 205 11.96 4.45 -0.38
CA GLY A 205 10.56 4.24 -0.02
C GLY A 205 9.63 4.30 -1.23
N VAL A 206 8.52 3.58 -1.17
CA VAL A 206 7.51 3.55 -2.24
C VAL A 206 6.33 4.43 -1.86
N LEU A 207 6.12 5.51 -2.60
CA LEU A 207 4.96 6.39 -2.43
C LEU A 207 3.96 6.14 -3.57
N VAL A 208 2.77 5.65 -3.22
CA VAL A 208 1.66 5.42 -4.16
C VAL A 208 0.66 6.55 -4.00
N ALA A 209 0.50 7.36 -5.03
CA ALA A 209 -0.45 8.47 -5.06
C ALA A 209 -1.40 8.33 -6.25
N VAL A 210 -2.65 8.77 -6.08
CA VAL A 210 -3.74 8.55 -7.03
C VAL A 210 -4.54 9.84 -7.24
N GLU A 211 -4.90 10.16 -8.48
CA GLU A 211 -5.71 11.34 -8.86
C GLU A 211 -5.10 12.66 -8.38
N ASP A 212 -5.79 13.40 -7.50
CA ASP A 212 -5.36 14.71 -7.01
C ASP A 212 -4.06 14.64 -6.19
N THR A 213 -3.82 13.57 -5.45
CA THR A 213 -2.55 13.36 -4.75
C THR A 213 -1.39 13.09 -5.72
N ALA A 214 -1.63 12.35 -6.82
CA ALA A 214 -0.62 12.21 -7.87
C ALA A 214 -0.34 13.55 -8.56
N ARG A 215 -1.38 14.35 -8.88
CA ARG A 215 -1.23 15.71 -9.42
C ARG A 215 -0.43 16.62 -8.48
N LEU A 216 -0.64 16.50 -7.17
CA LEU A 216 0.14 17.22 -6.16
C LEU A 216 1.63 16.91 -6.27
N LEU A 217 2.01 15.62 -6.33
CA LEU A 217 3.40 15.19 -6.41
C LEU A 217 4.06 15.66 -7.71
N ILE A 218 3.34 15.57 -8.83
CA ILE A 218 3.81 16.05 -10.15
C ILE A 218 4.05 17.56 -10.10
N ALA A 219 3.08 18.34 -9.60
CA ALA A 219 3.15 19.80 -9.55
C ALA A 219 4.29 20.30 -8.63
N ASN A 220 4.69 19.52 -7.63
CA ASN A 220 5.76 19.86 -6.70
C ASN A 220 7.10 19.17 -7.03
N GLY A 221 7.23 18.56 -8.22
CA GLY A 221 8.49 18.04 -8.73
C GLY A 221 9.00 16.74 -8.08
N LEU A 222 8.11 15.98 -7.39
CA LEU A 222 8.48 14.70 -6.79
C LEU A 222 8.57 13.57 -7.84
N THR A 223 8.07 13.80 -9.04
CA THR A 223 8.07 12.85 -10.17
C THR A 223 8.75 13.47 -11.39
N PRO A 224 10.09 13.55 -11.41
CA PRO A 224 10.82 14.16 -12.54
C PRO A 224 10.46 13.49 -13.87
N GLY A 225 10.22 14.30 -14.90
CA GLY A 225 9.89 13.81 -16.25
C GLY A 225 8.43 13.42 -16.46
N VAL A 226 7.60 13.43 -15.42
CA VAL A 226 6.15 13.18 -15.53
C VAL A 226 5.39 14.51 -15.55
N ARG A 227 4.40 14.61 -16.42
CA ARG A 227 3.50 15.77 -16.48
C ARG A 227 2.06 15.33 -16.75
N VAL A 228 1.11 16.09 -16.25
CA VAL A 228 -0.30 15.93 -16.61
C VAL A 228 -0.54 16.61 -17.96
N THR A 229 -1.19 15.90 -18.86
CA THR A 229 -1.69 16.46 -20.12
C THR A 229 -3.22 16.42 -20.08
N GLU A 230 -3.85 17.56 -20.21
CA GLU A 230 -5.31 17.64 -20.33
C GLU A 230 -5.70 17.30 -21.78
N ALA A 231 -6.75 16.50 -21.93
CA ALA A 231 -7.33 16.15 -23.22
C ALA A 231 -8.84 16.36 -23.11
N ASP A 232 -9.33 17.42 -23.74
CA ASP A 232 -10.72 17.88 -23.61
C ASP A 232 -11.74 16.86 -24.17
N ASP A 233 -11.32 16.05 -25.13
CA ASP A 233 -12.11 15.07 -25.86
C ASP A 233 -11.99 13.64 -25.31
N LEU A 234 -11.04 13.38 -24.42
CA LEU A 234 -10.85 12.07 -23.83
C LEU A 234 -11.64 11.91 -22.53
N LYS A 235 -12.67 11.09 -22.58
CA LYS A 235 -13.45 10.72 -21.39
C LYS A 235 -13.37 9.21 -21.18
N VAL A 236 -12.74 8.82 -20.08
CA VAL A 236 -12.66 7.42 -19.64
C VAL A 236 -13.22 7.33 -18.22
N SER A 237 -14.37 6.67 -18.07
CA SER A 237 -15.03 6.52 -16.77
C SER A 237 -15.21 5.04 -16.45
N GLY A 238 -14.78 4.64 -15.24
CA GLY A 238 -14.99 3.29 -14.73
C GLY A 238 -14.30 2.19 -15.54
N SER A 239 -13.18 2.50 -16.21
CA SER A 239 -12.46 1.56 -17.05
C SER A 239 -11.10 1.20 -16.46
N ILE A 240 -10.67 -0.03 -16.72
CA ILE A 240 -9.29 -0.48 -16.50
C ILE A 240 -8.59 -0.39 -17.85
N LEU A 241 -7.47 0.30 -17.90
CA LEU A 241 -6.70 0.52 -19.11
C LEU A 241 -5.37 -0.23 -19.05
N ASP A 242 -4.99 -0.82 -20.18
CA ASP A 242 -3.63 -1.31 -20.40
C ASP A 242 -2.79 -0.17 -21.01
N ALA A 243 -1.85 0.37 -20.25
CA ALA A 243 -0.97 1.44 -20.67
C ALA A 243 0.38 0.88 -21.15
N ARG A 244 0.80 1.29 -22.33
CA ARG A 244 2.13 0.97 -22.87
C ARG A 244 2.96 2.24 -22.92
N PHE A 245 4.14 2.18 -22.35
CA PHE A 245 5.12 3.28 -22.29
C PHE A 245 6.30 3.02 -23.23
#